data_6321364a99cf080f6817c683a38edcac
#
_entry.id   6321364a99cf080f6817c683a38edcac
#
_cell.length_a   1.000
_cell.length_b   1.000
_cell.length_c   1.000
_cell.angle_alpha   90.00
_cell.angle_beta   90.00
_cell.angle_gamma   90.00
#
_symmetry.space_group_name_H-M   'P 1'
#
loop_
_entity.id
_entity.type
_entity.pdbx_description
1 polymer ?
#
loop_
_entity_poly.entity_id
_entity_poly.type
_entity_poly.pdbx_seq_one_letter_code
_entity_poly.pdbx_strand_id
1 'polypeptide(L)'
;MVTIISSLDKVLTWNSMAVVESAYQAALGETGATRADVAYVATTGEGEAVSFRTGHFYGMTTHARGGRFLEPDARGVVDIGALHARAVRMDEHARVLGYRMTSQCASGSGQFLENIA
;
A
#
# COMPACT_ATOMS: atom_id res chain seq x y z
N MET A 1 -13.83 10.24 6.83
CA MET A 1 -12.40 10.55 6.58
C MET A 1 -11.64 9.23 6.51
N VAL A 2 -10.96 8.97 5.42
CA VAL A 2 -10.14 7.77 5.26
C VAL A 2 -8.70 8.15 5.60
N THR A 3 -8.15 7.57 6.65
CA THR A 3 -6.73 7.74 6.97
C THR A 3 -5.95 6.59 6.36
N ILE A 4 -5.12 6.87 5.37
CA ILE A 4 -4.21 5.89 4.75
C ILE A 4 -2.86 6.05 5.45
N ILE A 5 -2.42 5.01 6.15
CA ILE A 5 -1.08 4.94 6.71
C ILE A 5 -0.19 4.28 5.66
N SER A 6 0.64 5.08 4.97
CA SER A 6 1.65 4.54 4.07
C SER A 6 2.80 3.93 4.88
N SER A 7 3.38 2.85 4.36
CA SER A 7 4.48 2.14 5.00
C SER A 7 5.64 3.08 5.33
N LEU A 8 6.00 3.16 6.59
CA LEU A 8 7.25 3.76 7.01
C LEU A 8 8.38 2.76 6.69
N ASP A 9 9.18 3.08 5.69
CA ASP A 9 10.47 2.45 5.47
C ASP A 9 11.42 2.85 6.60
N LYS A 10 11.25 2.25 7.77
CA LYS A 10 12.29 2.29 8.79
C LYS A 10 12.26 1.07 9.70
N VAL A 11 13.31 0.28 9.48
CA VAL A 11 14.00 -0.58 10.44
C VAL A 11 13.15 -1.62 11.16
N LEU A 12 13.34 -2.84 10.72
CA LEU A 12 13.18 -4.10 11.41
C LEU A 12 13.67 -4.05 12.86
N THR A 13 12.83 -3.60 13.76
CA THR A 13 12.94 -3.90 15.17
C THR A 13 11.81 -4.83 15.55
N TRP A 14 12.08 -5.77 16.44
CA TRP A 14 11.21 -6.87 16.87
C TRP A 14 9.84 -6.45 17.45
N ASN A 15 9.47 -5.17 17.32
CA ASN A 15 8.19 -4.63 17.78
C ASN A 15 7.54 -3.68 16.75
N SER A 16 7.37 -4.19 15.53
CA SER A 16 6.74 -3.45 14.44
C SER A 16 5.34 -2.90 14.80
N MET A 17 4.60 -3.62 15.65
CA MET A 17 3.26 -3.20 16.07
C MET A 17 3.28 -1.97 16.97
N ALA A 18 4.28 -1.84 17.85
CA ALA A 18 4.42 -0.63 18.69
C ALA A 18 4.78 0.60 17.85
N VAL A 19 5.56 0.42 16.79
CA VAL A 19 5.90 1.50 15.84
C VAL A 19 4.65 1.94 15.08
N VAL A 20 3.85 0.99 14.58
CA VAL A 20 2.58 1.29 13.89
C VAL A 20 1.59 2.01 14.82
N GLU A 21 1.46 1.53 16.05
CA GLU A 21 0.61 2.18 17.07
C GLU A 21 1.07 3.61 17.36
N SER A 22 2.37 3.81 17.57
CA SER A 22 2.95 5.13 17.82
C SER A 22 2.73 6.09 16.65
N ALA A 23 2.93 5.62 15.41
CA ALA A 23 2.69 6.42 14.21
C ALA A 23 1.20 6.79 14.06
N TYR A 24 0.31 5.85 14.36
CA TYR A 24 -1.13 6.10 14.36
C TYR A 24 -1.55 7.16 15.37
N GLN A 25 -1.03 7.07 16.61
CA GLN A 25 -1.29 8.06 17.66
C GLN A 25 -0.72 9.44 17.30
N ALA A 26 0.47 9.49 16.71
CA ALA A 26 1.06 10.75 16.25
C ALA A 26 0.18 11.42 15.17
N ALA A 27 -0.30 10.66 14.19
CA ALA A 27 -1.19 11.16 13.14
C ALA A 27 -2.53 11.69 13.71
N LEU A 28 -3.09 11.01 14.72
CA LEU A 28 -4.27 11.50 15.42
C LEU A 28 -3.97 12.83 16.14
N GLY A 29 -2.83 12.90 16.84
CA GLY A 29 -2.41 14.10 17.56
C GLY A 29 -2.24 15.31 16.64
N GLU A 30 -1.65 15.15 15.47
CA GLU A 30 -1.49 16.20 14.47
C GLU A 30 -2.82 16.77 13.97
N THR A 31 -3.86 15.95 13.91
CA THR A 31 -5.19 16.37 13.46
C THR A 31 -6.12 16.80 14.59
N GLY A 32 -5.69 16.62 15.84
CA GLY A 32 -6.54 16.82 17.02
C GLY A 32 -7.69 15.82 17.13
N ALA A 33 -7.64 14.72 16.37
CA ALA A 33 -8.65 13.67 16.37
C ALA A 33 -8.34 12.61 17.43
N THR A 34 -9.38 11.92 17.87
CA THR A 34 -9.30 10.74 18.74
C THR A 34 -9.60 9.47 17.92
N ARG A 35 -9.35 8.30 18.48
CA ARG A 35 -9.76 7.02 17.84
C ARG A 35 -11.26 6.94 17.56
N ALA A 36 -12.09 7.56 18.39
CA ALA A 36 -13.54 7.56 18.21
C ALA A 36 -13.99 8.36 16.99
N ASP A 37 -13.18 9.31 16.55
CA ASP A 37 -13.45 10.15 15.38
C ASP A 37 -13.05 9.46 14.06
N VAL A 38 -12.36 8.31 14.13
CA VAL A 38 -11.90 7.55 12.96
C VAL A 38 -12.94 6.52 12.56
N ALA A 39 -13.63 6.79 11.47
CA ALA A 39 -14.67 5.89 10.97
C ALA A 39 -14.12 4.59 10.38
N TYR A 40 -12.89 4.61 9.83
CA TYR A 40 -12.33 3.45 9.15
C TYR A 40 -10.80 3.48 9.13
N VAL A 41 -10.16 2.37 9.48
CA VAL A 41 -8.72 2.17 9.37
C VAL A 41 -8.44 1.15 8.27
N ALA A 42 -7.91 1.61 7.16
CA ALA A 42 -7.49 0.78 6.05
C ALA A 42 -6.00 0.44 6.15
N THR A 43 -5.66 -0.80 5.91
CA THR A 43 -4.27 -1.24 5.81
C THR A 43 -3.99 -1.91 4.48
N THR A 44 -2.72 -1.92 4.07
CA THR A 44 -2.21 -2.64 2.90
C THR A 44 -0.80 -3.17 3.18
N GLY A 45 -0.25 -3.96 2.26
CA GLY A 45 1.08 -4.55 2.43
C GLY A 45 1.13 -5.46 3.65
N GLU A 46 2.10 -5.25 4.52
CA GLU A 46 2.27 -6.01 5.78
C GLU A 46 1.27 -5.61 6.88
N GLY A 47 0.38 -4.67 6.60
CA GLY A 47 -0.59 -4.15 7.57
C GLY A 47 -1.71 -5.12 7.94
N GLU A 48 -1.71 -6.36 7.43
CA GLU A 48 -2.70 -7.39 7.79
C GLU A 48 -2.64 -7.75 9.28
N ALA A 49 -1.48 -7.65 9.90
CA ALA A 49 -1.28 -7.94 11.32
C ALA A 49 -1.79 -6.81 12.26
N VAL A 50 -2.14 -5.63 11.74
CA VAL A 50 -2.60 -4.49 12.55
C VAL A 50 -3.94 -4.80 13.20
N SER A 51 -3.95 -4.92 14.53
CA SER A 51 -5.13 -5.37 15.30
C SER A 51 -6.30 -4.38 15.28
N PHE A 52 -6.02 -3.10 15.15
CA PHE A 52 -7.04 -2.04 15.13
C PHE A 52 -7.49 -1.64 13.72
N ARG A 53 -7.10 -2.40 12.68
CA ARG A 53 -7.61 -2.17 11.33
C ARG A 53 -9.10 -2.47 11.23
N THR A 54 -9.80 -1.69 10.42
CA THR A 54 -11.18 -1.98 10.02
C THR A 54 -11.20 -2.91 8.81
N GLY A 55 -10.26 -2.71 7.86
CA GLY A 55 -10.11 -3.59 6.71
C GLY A 55 -8.70 -3.59 6.15
N HIS A 56 -8.39 -4.65 5.40
CA HIS A 56 -7.13 -4.83 4.70
C HIS A 56 -7.35 -4.93 3.19
N PHE A 57 -6.53 -4.23 2.43
CA PHE A 57 -6.57 -4.21 0.98
C PHE A 57 -5.25 -4.71 0.41
N TYR A 58 -5.32 -5.74 -0.41
CA TYR A 58 -4.13 -6.28 -1.07
C TYR A 58 -3.50 -5.27 -2.03
N GLY A 59 -2.18 -5.28 -2.13
CA GLY A 59 -1.41 -4.34 -2.95
C GLY A 59 -1.91 -4.24 -4.41
N MET A 60 -2.34 -5.33 -5.02
CA MET A 60 -2.92 -5.30 -6.37
C MET A 60 -4.16 -4.41 -6.47
N THR A 61 -5.02 -4.45 -5.46
CA THR A 61 -6.24 -3.63 -5.41
C THR A 61 -5.88 -2.16 -5.20
N THR A 62 -4.95 -1.87 -4.30
CA THR A 62 -4.52 -0.50 -4.01
C THR A 62 -3.80 0.12 -5.20
N HIS A 63 -2.93 -0.63 -5.89
CA HIS A 63 -2.24 -0.15 -7.09
C HIS A 63 -3.21 0.07 -8.26
N ALA A 64 -4.18 -0.82 -8.47
CA ALA A 64 -5.22 -0.63 -9.48
C ALA A 64 -6.02 0.65 -9.22
N ARG A 65 -6.41 0.89 -7.97
CA ARG A 65 -7.13 2.10 -7.55
C ARG A 65 -6.27 3.36 -7.69
N GLY A 66 -5.00 3.28 -7.26
CA GLY A 66 -4.03 4.37 -7.40
C GLY A 66 -3.77 4.74 -8.86
N GLY A 67 -3.53 3.75 -9.71
CA GLY A 67 -3.35 3.97 -11.15
C GLY A 67 -4.55 4.63 -11.81
N ARG A 68 -5.75 4.19 -11.46
CA ARG A 68 -6.99 4.79 -11.93
C ARG A 68 -7.22 6.21 -11.42
N PHE A 69 -6.79 6.50 -10.20
CA PHE A 69 -6.85 7.85 -9.64
C PHE A 69 -5.95 8.83 -10.39
N LEU A 70 -4.75 8.38 -10.76
CA LEU A 70 -3.79 9.20 -11.50
C LEU A 70 -4.16 9.33 -12.99
N GLU A 71 -4.65 8.24 -13.58
CA GLU A 71 -5.04 8.17 -14.98
C GLU A 71 -6.43 7.52 -15.11
N PRO A 72 -7.50 8.32 -15.21
CA PRO A 72 -8.89 7.84 -15.21
C PRO A 72 -9.23 6.84 -16.31
N ASP A 73 -8.50 6.84 -17.42
CA ASP A 73 -8.71 5.91 -18.53
C ASP A 73 -7.84 4.66 -18.47
N ALA A 74 -6.99 4.53 -17.45
CA ALA A 74 -6.13 3.37 -17.28
C ALA A 74 -6.95 2.07 -17.17
N ARG A 75 -6.50 1.04 -17.86
CA ARG A 75 -7.02 -0.34 -17.84
C ARG A 75 -5.97 -1.35 -17.41
N GLY A 76 -4.77 -0.89 -17.17
CA GLY A 76 -3.66 -1.68 -16.66
C GLY A 76 -2.69 -0.86 -15.83
N VAL A 77 -2.07 -1.53 -14.87
CA VAL A 77 -1.03 -0.96 -14.00
C VAL A 77 0.14 -1.93 -13.98
N VAL A 78 1.33 -1.39 -14.13
CA VAL A 78 2.57 -2.14 -13.89
C VAL A 78 3.20 -1.58 -12.63
N ASP A 79 3.40 -2.45 -11.66
CA ASP A 79 4.06 -2.18 -10.39
C ASP A 79 5.44 -2.84 -10.44
N ILE A 80 6.49 -2.04 -10.30
CA ILE A 80 7.88 -2.51 -10.33
C ILE A 80 8.51 -2.18 -8.98
N GLY A 81 8.62 -3.19 -8.14
CA GLY A 81 9.24 -3.09 -6.83
C GLY A 81 10.60 -3.77 -6.76
N ALA A 82 11.28 -3.61 -5.63
CA ALA A 82 12.60 -4.21 -5.42
C ALA A 82 12.57 -5.76 -5.39
N LEU A 83 11.46 -6.34 -4.94
CA LEU A 83 11.35 -7.79 -4.75
C LEU A 83 10.55 -8.49 -5.86
N HIS A 84 9.66 -7.79 -6.52
CA HIS A 84 8.82 -8.37 -7.58
C HIS A 84 8.24 -7.29 -8.49
N ALA A 85 7.92 -7.68 -9.71
CA ALA A 85 7.14 -6.87 -10.62
C ALA A 85 5.76 -7.51 -10.82
N ARG A 86 4.73 -6.68 -10.95
CA ARG A 86 3.36 -7.11 -11.19
C ARG A 86 2.76 -6.30 -12.33
N ALA A 87 1.99 -6.96 -13.18
CA ALA A 87 1.13 -6.32 -14.14
C ALA A 87 -0.33 -6.66 -13.79
N VAL A 88 -1.14 -5.66 -13.59
CA VAL A 88 -2.55 -5.78 -13.20
C VAL A 88 -3.41 -5.27 -14.33
N ARG A 89 -4.39 -6.06 -14.77
CA ARG A 89 -5.45 -5.62 -15.68
C ARG A 89 -6.72 -5.35 -14.88
N MET A 90 -7.40 -4.24 -15.17
CA MET A 90 -8.58 -3.81 -14.44
C MET A 90 -9.70 -3.31 -15.37
N ASP A 91 -10.93 -3.28 -14.85
CA ASP A 91 -12.08 -2.68 -15.51
C ASP A 91 -12.15 -1.16 -15.27
N GLU A 92 -13.22 -0.55 -15.79
CA GLU A 92 -13.51 0.89 -15.63
C GLU A 92 -13.80 1.32 -14.18
N HIS A 93 -14.00 0.39 -13.28
CA HIS A 93 -14.21 0.64 -11.85
C HIS A 93 -12.99 0.30 -11.00
N ALA A 94 -11.82 0.09 -11.65
CA ALA A 94 -10.57 -0.38 -11.04
C ALA A 94 -10.71 -1.72 -10.31
N ARG A 95 -11.64 -2.59 -10.73
CA ARG A 95 -11.70 -3.97 -10.25
C ARG A 95 -10.67 -4.79 -11.00
N VAL A 96 -9.87 -5.55 -10.27
CA VAL A 96 -8.83 -6.41 -10.85
C VAL A 96 -9.49 -7.55 -11.61
N LEU A 97 -9.26 -7.62 -12.92
CA LEU A 97 -9.72 -8.68 -13.81
C LEU A 97 -8.71 -9.81 -13.95
N GLY A 98 -7.45 -9.54 -13.70
CA GLY A 98 -6.37 -10.50 -13.75
C GLY A 98 -5.03 -9.84 -13.49
N TYR A 99 -4.05 -10.65 -13.16
CA TYR A 99 -2.69 -10.16 -12.91
C TYR A 99 -1.64 -11.17 -13.34
N ARG A 100 -0.42 -10.67 -13.53
CA ARG A 100 0.81 -11.45 -13.67
C ARG A 100 1.82 -10.92 -12.68
N MET A 101 2.58 -11.81 -12.10
CA MET A 101 3.64 -11.47 -11.16
C MET A 101 4.88 -12.30 -11.50
N THR A 102 6.05 -11.72 -11.32
CA THR A 102 7.29 -12.49 -11.45
C THR A 102 7.33 -13.57 -10.37
N SER A 103 7.68 -14.78 -10.76
CA SER A 103 7.83 -15.92 -9.84
C SER A 103 9.20 -15.93 -9.14
N GLN A 104 10.11 -15.10 -9.59
CA GLN A 104 11.45 -14.94 -9.04
C GLN A 104 11.57 -13.57 -8.39
N CYS A 105 12.42 -13.49 -7.36
CA CYS A 105 12.77 -12.22 -6.74
C CYS A 105 13.30 -11.27 -7.82
N ALA A 106 12.57 -10.19 -8.05
CA ALA A 106 12.98 -9.12 -8.96
C ALA A 106 13.93 -8.14 -8.24
N SER A 107 14.70 -8.65 -7.25
CA SER A 107 15.68 -7.85 -6.52
C SER A 107 16.64 -7.19 -7.52
N GLY A 108 16.65 -5.87 -7.51
CA GLY A 108 17.42 -5.07 -8.45
C GLY A 108 16.61 -4.44 -9.59
N SER A 109 15.35 -4.81 -9.85
CA SER A 109 14.56 -4.17 -10.91
C SER A 109 14.30 -2.69 -10.62
N GLY A 110 13.92 -2.36 -9.37
CA GLY A 110 13.77 -0.97 -8.93
C GLY A 110 15.12 -0.25 -8.89
N GLN A 111 16.14 -0.90 -8.35
CA GLN A 111 17.51 -0.40 -8.34
C GLN A 111 18.09 -0.21 -9.74
N PHE A 112 17.74 -1.09 -10.69
CA PHE A 112 18.14 -0.93 -12.08
C PHE A 112 17.54 0.35 -12.68
N LEU A 113 16.26 0.63 -12.42
CA LEU A 113 15.62 1.85 -12.90
C LEU A 113 16.20 3.11 -12.26
N GLU A 114 16.53 3.08 -10.97
CA GLU A 114 17.22 4.17 -10.28
C GLU A 114 18.61 4.45 -10.86
N ASN A 115 19.33 3.39 -11.29
CA ASN A 115 20.68 3.51 -11.81
C ASN A 115 20.72 4.02 -13.26
N ILE A 116 19.60 3.99 -14.01
CA ILE A 116 19.54 4.47 -15.40
C ILE A 116 18.81 5.82 -15.54
N ALA A 117 18.23 6.32 -14.46
CA ALA A 117 17.59 7.63 -14.41
C ALA A 117 18.60 8.73 -14.10
#